data_18023ed332c08aa3c109410bf93d5722
#
_entry.id   18023ed332c08aa3c109410bf93d5722
#
_cell.length_a   1.000
_cell.length_b   1.000
_cell.length_c   1.000
_cell.angle_alpha   90.00
_cell.angle_beta   90.00
_cell.angle_gamma   90.00
#
_symmetry.space_group_name_H-M   'P 1'
#
loop_
_entity.id
_entity.type
_entity.pdbx_description
1 polymer ?
#
loop_
_entity_poly.entity_id
_entity_poly.type
_entity_poly.pdbx_seq_one_letter_code
_entity_poly.pdbx_strand_id
1 'polypeptide(L)'
;ERKEAVDGLLARTNLFQHRKKAVSGFSGGMRQRFGIAQALLGAPDLLIVDEPTAGLDPEERNRFHNLLVTLGEEKVIILSTHIVDDVSELCPNMAVLGNGQILLQGNPLDITGDLNGQIWRKTVSIDEAAVLENTLPVISKRLFAGRTVLHVLAPDAPEGFESTPATLEDVYFSTLHNSRKNPQHNSHSTQVA
;
A
#
# COMPACT_ATOMS: atom_id res chain seq x y z
N GLU A 1 -31.82 -15.13 -16.33
CA GLU A 1 -30.46 -15.57 -15.92
C GLU A 1 -29.36 -14.55 -16.30
N ARG A 2 -29.02 -14.35 -17.62
CA ARG A 2 -27.91 -13.45 -18.02
C ARG A 2 -28.10 -12.00 -17.58
N LYS A 3 -29.30 -11.46 -17.73
CA LYS A 3 -29.62 -10.08 -17.33
C LYS A 3 -29.58 -9.93 -15.82
N GLU A 4 -30.09 -10.88 -15.09
CA GLU A 4 -30.08 -10.89 -13.61
C GLU A 4 -28.66 -10.94 -13.06
N ALA A 5 -27.77 -11.77 -13.65
CA ALA A 5 -26.37 -11.82 -13.29
C ALA A 5 -25.68 -10.47 -13.51
N VAL A 6 -25.89 -9.83 -14.66
CA VAL A 6 -25.34 -8.50 -14.95
C VAL A 6 -25.89 -7.43 -14.00
N ASP A 7 -27.20 -7.42 -13.79
CA ASP A 7 -27.84 -6.46 -12.88
C ASP A 7 -27.32 -6.63 -11.42
N GLY A 8 -27.13 -7.88 -10.98
CA GLY A 8 -26.56 -8.21 -9.68
C GLY A 8 -25.10 -7.72 -9.53
N LEU A 9 -24.24 -7.95 -10.53
CA LEU A 9 -22.86 -7.46 -10.51
C LEU A 9 -22.79 -5.94 -10.51
N LEU A 10 -23.61 -5.27 -11.32
CA LEU A 10 -23.68 -3.80 -11.33
C LEU A 10 -24.19 -3.25 -10.00
N ALA A 11 -25.09 -3.94 -9.31
CA ALA A 11 -25.53 -3.57 -7.97
C ALA A 11 -24.40 -3.72 -6.94
N ARG A 12 -23.69 -4.85 -6.93
CA ARG A 12 -22.52 -5.11 -6.03
C ARG A 12 -21.41 -4.06 -6.20
N THR A 13 -21.19 -3.59 -7.42
CA THR A 13 -20.16 -2.59 -7.73
C THR A 13 -20.68 -1.15 -7.69
N ASN A 14 -21.91 -0.93 -7.20
CA ASN A 14 -22.58 0.38 -7.12
C ASN A 14 -22.68 1.12 -8.48
N LEU A 15 -22.91 0.36 -9.56
CA LEU A 15 -23.07 0.88 -10.91
C LEU A 15 -24.49 0.71 -11.49
N PHE A 16 -25.40 0.07 -10.76
CA PHE A 16 -26.74 -0.25 -11.26
C PHE A 16 -27.51 0.97 -11.76
N GLN A 17 -27.39 2.12 -11.07
CA GLN A 17 -28.04 3.37 -11.48
C GLN A 17 -27.50 3.88 -12.83
N HIS A 18 -26.30 3.49 -13.20
CA HIS A 18 -25.61 3.90 -14.41
C HIS A 18 -25.66 2.86 -15.55
N ARG A 19 -26.42 1.75 -15.39
CA ARG A 19 -26.46 0.62 -16.34
C ARG A 19 -26.87 0.96 -17.77
N LYS A 20 -27.50 2.15 -17.97
CA LYS A 20 -27.88 2.68 -19.29
C LYS A 20 -26.91 3.71 -19.84
N LYS A 21 -25.91 4.12 -19.06
CA LYS A 21 -24.91 5.11 -19.47
C LYS A 21 -23.79 4.40 -20.24
N ALA A 22 -23.32 5.03 -21.32
CA ALA A 22 -22.16 4.53 -22.06
C ALA A 22 -20.91 4.56 -21.18
N VAL A 23 -20.07 3.52 -21.24
CA VAL A 23 -18.83 3.38 -20.44
C VAL A 23 -17.85 4.52 -20.72
N SER A 24 -17.85 5.08 -21.94
CA SER A 24 -17.07 6.26 -22.29
C SER A 24 -17.37 7.49 -21.42
N GLY A 25 -18.59 7.57 -20.85
CA GLY A 25 -19.00 8.64 -19.95
C GLY A 25 -18.79 8.33 -18.45
N PHE A 26 -18.10 7.25 -18.11
CA PHE A 26 -17.82 6.89 -16.71
C PHE A 26 -16.67 7.72 -16.15
N SER A 27 -16.73 8.03 -14.83
CA SER A 27 -15.58 8.56 -14.09
C SER A 27 -14.47 7.50 -13.98
N GLY A 28 -13.28 7.89 -13.49
CA GLY A 28 -12.20 6.94 -13.20
C GLY A 28 -12.66 5.81 -12.30
N GLY A 29 -13.24 6.15 -11.13
CA GLY A 29 -13.74 5.17 -10.18
C GLY A 29 -14.89 4.31 -10.72
N MET A 30 -15.77 4.87 -11.55
CA MET A 30 -16.79 4.06 -12.24
C MET A 30 -16.19 3.06 -13.19
N ARG A 31 -15.15 3.42 -13.95
CA ARG A 31 -14.45 2.49 -14.86
C ARG A 31 -13.75 1.37 -14.10
N GLN A 32 -13.09 1.67 -12.99
CA GLN A 32 -12.44 0.65 -12.15
C GLN A 32 -13.48 -0.31 -11.56
N ARG A 33 -14.57 0.18 -10.97
CA ARG A 33 -15.65 -0.69 -10.48
C ARG A 33 -16.30 -1.52 -11.58
N PHE A 34 -16.42 -0.97 -12.77
CA PHE A 34 -16.90 -1.72 -13.94
C PHE A 34 -15.92 -2.84 -14.35
N GLY A 35 -14.60 -2.57 -14.28
CA GLY A 35 -13.56 -3.59 -14.48
C GLY A 35 -13.70 -4.75 -13.49
N ILE A 36 -13.92 -4.45 -12.20
CA ILE A 36 -14.20 -5.46 -11.18
C ILE A 36 -15.49 -6.23 -11.50
N ALA A 37 -16.57 -5.54 -11.88
CA ALA A 37 -17.81 -6.21 -12.28
C ALA A 37 -17.60 -7.18 -13.44
N GLN A 38 -16.77 -6.83 -14.41
CA GLN A 38 -16.40 -7.71 -15.52
C GLN A 38 -15.55 -8.90 -15.05
N ALA A 39 -14.56 -8.68 -14.19
CA ALA A 39 -13.72 -9.74 -13.63
C ALA A 39 -14.53 -10.76 -12.81
N LEU A 40 -15.61 -10.35 -12.19
CA LEU A 40 -16.50 -11.20 -11.40
C LEU A 40 -17.49 -12.02 -12.23
N LEU A 41 -17.60 -11.80 -13.55
CA LEU A 41 -18.58 -12.49 -14.42
C LEU A 41 -18.45 -14.01 -14.44
N GLY A 42 -17.31 -14.56 -14.18
CA GLY A 42 -17.10 -16.01 -14.12
C GLY A 42 -17.17 -16.59 -12.71
N ALA A 43 -17.58 -15.80 -11.72
CA ALA A 43 -17.53 -16.15 -10.30
C ALA A 43 -16.16 -16.74 -9.89
N PRO A 44 -15.03 -16.07 -10.19
CA PRO A 44 -13.71 -16.59 -9.89
C PRO A 44 -13.49 -16.66 -8.37
N ASP A 45 -12.67 -17.62 -7.94
CA ASP A 45 -12.21 -17.72 -6.53
C ASP A 45 -11.03 -16.79 -6.25
N LEU A 46 -10.27 -16.42 -7.27
CA LEU A 46 -9.11 -15.52 -7.21
C LEU A 46 -9.33 -14.30 -8.09
N LEU A 47 -9.14 -13.12 -7.52
CA LEU A 47 -9.14 -11.84 -8.21
C LEU A 47 -7.76 -11.18 -8.09
N ILE A 48 -7.15 -10.82 -9.23
CA ILE A 48 -5.89 -10.08 -9.26
C ILE A 48 -6.17 -8.70 -9.83
N VAL A 49 -5.81 -7.66 -9.08
CA VAL A 49 -6.03 -6.27 -9.45
C VAL A 49 -4.73 -5.46 -9.31
N ASP A 50 -4.45 -4.69 -10.35
CA ASP A 50 -3.24 -3.88 -10.46
C ASP A 50 -3.60 -2.40 -10.29
N GLU A 51 -2.95 -1.72 -9.31
CA GLU A 51 -3.13 -0.31 -8.98
C GLU A 51 -4.61 0.14 -8.89
N PRO A 52 -5.45 -0.57 -8.12
CA PRO A 52 -6.89 -0.40 -8.23
C PRO A 52 -7.44 0.94 -7.77
N THR A 53 -6.68 1.70 -6.98
CA THR A 53 -7.09 2.98 -6.39
C THR A 53 -6.37 4.18 -6.99
N ALA A 54 -5.42 3.95 -7.90
CA ALA A 54 -4.65 5.00 -8.53
C ALA A 54 -5.54 6.00 -9.28
N GLY A 55 -5.37 7.29 -8.97
CA GLY A 55 -6.12 8.38 -9.62
C GLY A 55 -7.59 8.51 -9.19
N LEU A 56 -8.01 7.81 -8.14
CA LEU A 56 -9.31 8.03 -7.52
C LEU A 56 -9.28 9.22 -6.56
N ASP A 57 -10.39 9.96 -6.51
CA ASP A 57 -10.61 10.89 -5.43
C ASP A 57 -10.88 10.14 -4.09
N PRO A 58 -10.77 10.82 -2.92
CA PRO A 58 -10.91 10.15 -1.62
C PRO A 58 -12.25 9.44 -1.44
N GLU A 59 -13.34 9.98 -1.94
CA GLU A 59 -14.67 9.37 -1.80
C GLU A 59 -14.78 8.10 -2.65
N GLU A 60 -14.30 8.13 -3.90
CA GLU A 60 -14.28 6.97 -4.78
C GLU A 60 -13.31 5.89 -4.27
N ARG A 61 -12.16 6.28 -3.69
CA ARG A 61 -11.21 5.36 -3.06
C ARG A 61 -11.88 4.61 -1.89
N ASN A 62 -12.55 5.32 -0.98
CA ASN A 62 -13.26 4.69 0.13
C ASN A 62 -14.35 3.73 -0.35
N ARG A 63 -15.11 4.10 -1.39
CA ARG A 63 -16.11 3.21 -1.98
C ARG A 63 -15.49 1.95 -2.57
N PHE A 64 -14.32 2.10 -3.18
CA PHE A 64 -13.59 0.99 -3.76
C PHE A 64 -13.00 0.07 -2.69
N HIS A 65 -12.43 0.62 -1.61
CA HIS A 65 -11.97 -0.13 -0.45
C HIS A 65 -13.10 -0.99 0.14
N ASN A 66 -14.25 -0.40 0.40
CA ASN A 66 -15.41 -1.14 0.92
C ASN A 66 -15.83 -2.28 -0.01
N LEU A 67 -15.77 -2.07 -1.33
CA LEU A 67 -16.05 -3.13 -2.30
C LEU A 67 -15.04 -4.27 -2.19
N LEU A 68 -13.74 -3.97 -2.13
CA LEU A 68 -12.68 -5.00 -2.01
C LEU A 68 -12.79 -5.78 -0.70
N VAL A 69 -13.05 -5.10 0.42
CA VAL A 69 -13.28 -5.76 1.73
C VAL A 69 -14.44 -6.75 1.64
N THR A 70 -15.59 -6.30 1.11
CA THR A 70 -16.77 -7.18 0.94
C THR A 70 -16.48 -8.39 0.03
N LEU A 71 -15.73 -8.19 -1.04
CA LEU A 71 -15.34 -9.28 -1.94
C LEU A 71 -14.34 -10.23 -1.27
N GLY A 72 -13.45 -9.71 -0.42
CA GLY A 72 -12.45 -10.49 0.31
C GLY A 72 -13.02 -11.47 1.33
N GLU A 73 -14.27 -11.29 1.77
CA GLU A 73 -14.97 -12.26 2.63
C GLU A 73 -15.28 -13.58 1.89
N GLU A 74 -15.42 -13.53 0.57
CA GLU A 74 -15.83 -14.68 -0.25
C GLU A 74 -14.70 -15.18 -1.18
N LYS A 75 -13.67 -14.38 -1.42
CA LYS A 75 -12.69 -14.60 -2.49
C LYS A 75 -11.28 -14.25 -2.04
N VAL A 76 -10.30 -14.90 -2.66
CA VAL A 76 -8.90 -14.45 -2.54
C VAL A 76 -8.68 -13.25 -3.45
N ILE A 77 -8.16 -12.16 -2.90
CA ILE A 77 -7.83 -10.95 -3.65
C ILE A 77 -6.33 -10.69 -3.52
N ILE A 78 -5.65 -10.62 -4.65
CA ILE A 78 -4.26 -10.14 -4.73
C ILE A 78 -4.31 -8.76 -5.39
N LEU A 79 -3.84 -7.76 -4.68
CA LEU A 79 -3.71 -6.41 -5.23
C LEU A 79 -2.23 -5.99 -5.27
N SER A 80 -1.82 -5.37 -6.37
CA SER A 80 -0.57 -4.64 -6.45
C SER A 80 -0.85 -3.15 -6.28
N THR A 81 -0.04 -2.46 -5.49
CA THR A 81 -0.14 -1.02 -5.30
C THR A 81 1.20 -0.42 -4.86
N HIS A 82 1.43 0.83 -5.21
CA HIS A 82 2.50 1.66 -4.65
C HIS A 82 2.00 2.57 -3.51
N ILE A 83 0.70 2.51 -3.19
CA ILE A 83 0.07 3.32 -2.14
C ILE A 83 0.07 2.52 -0.85
N VAL A 84 0.98 2.87 0.07
CA VAL A 84 1.19 2.13 1.32
C VAL A 84 -0.06 2.13 2.22
N ASP A 85 -0.83 3.23 2.18
CA ASP A 85 -2.07 3.33 2.95
C ASP A 85 -3.11 2.28 2.54
N ASP A 86 -3.22 1.94 1.23
CA ASP A 86 -4.12 0.89 0.78
C ASP A 86 -3.77 -0.47 1.39
N VAL A 87 -2.47 -0.76 1.52
CA VAL A 87 -2.00 -2.01 2.14
C VAL A 87 -2.39 -2.07 3.61
N SER A 88 -2.19 -0.96 4.34
CA SER A 88 -2.52 -0.86 5.76
C SER A 88 -4.01 -1.05 6.03
N GLU A 89 -4.87 -0.55 5.12
CA GLU A 89 -6.31 -0.56 5.29
C GLU A 89 -6.98 -1.85 4.80
N LEU A 90 -6.42 -2.51 3.77
CA LEU A 90 -7.09 -3.59 3.06
C LEU A 90 -6.46 -4.97 3.29
N CYS A 91 -5.16 -5.03 3.58
CA CYS A 91 -4.42 -6.27 3.45
C CYS A 91 -4.09 -6.90 4.81
N PRO A 92 -4.62 -8.09 5.13
CA PRO A 92 -4.17 -8.84 6.31
C PRO A 92 -2.75 -9.42 6.13
N ASN A 93 -2.29 -9.56 4.89
CA ASN A 93 -0.94 -10.00 4.54
C ASN A 93 -0.41 -9.18 3.37
N MET A 94 0.88 -8.89 3.40
CA MET A 94 1.56 -8.14 2.36
C MET A 94 2.90 -8.73 1.99
N ALA A 95 3.42 -8.32 0.84
CA ALA A 95 4.81 -8.54 0.45
C ALA A 95 5.40 -7.27 -0.18
N VAL A 96 6.64 -6.94 0.19
CA VAL A 96 7.43 -5.89 -0.46
C VAL A 96 8.28 -6.53 -1.54
N LEU A 97 8.12 -6.07 -2.78
CA LEU A 97 8.87 -6.53 -3.93
C LEU A 97 9.99 -5.55 -4.27
N GLY A 98 11.18 -6.05 -4.52
CA GLY A 98 12.30 -5.26 -5.00
C GLY A 98 13.28 -6.12 -5.80
N ASN A 99 13.77 -5.58 -6.93
CA ASN A 99 14.72 -6.27 -7.80
C ASN A 99 14.28 -7.67 -8.23
N GLY A 100 12.98 -7.89 -8.43
CA GLY A 100 12.41 -9.18 -8.83
C GLY A 100 12.35 -10.23 -7.70
N GLN A 101 12.52 -9.82 -6.45
CA GLN A 101 12.48 -10.69 -5.28
C GLN A 101 11.49 -10.16 -4.23
N ILE A 102 10.98 -11.07 -3.39
CA ILE A 102 10.25 -10.70 -2.18
C ILE A 102 11.29 -10.32 -1.12
N LEU A 103 11.29 -9.05 -0.71
CA LEU A 103 12.21 -8.52 0.29
C LEU A 103 11.68 -8.69 1.71
N LEU A 104 10.37 -8.66 1.88
CA LEU A 104 9.66 -8.77 3.14
C LEU A 104 8.25 -9.28 2.88
N GLN A 105 7.71 -10.11 3.79
CA GLN A 105 6.31 -10.54 3.74
C GLN A 105 5.77 -10.78 5.16
N GLY A 106 4.48 -10.58 5.33
CA GLY A 106 3.77 -10.88 6.59
C GLY A 106 2.58 -9.96 6.84
N ASN A 107 2.08 -9.96 8.07
CA ASN A 107 1.01 -9.07 8.50
C ASN A 107 1.55 -7.63 8.64
N PRO A 108 0.91 -6.62 8.05
CA PRO A 108 1.37 -5.23 8.11
C PRO A 108 1.49 -4.67 9.53
N LEU A 109 0.58 -5.04 10.44
CA LEU A 109 0.58 -4.56 11.82
C LEU A 109 1.73 -5.15 12.63
N ASP A 110 2.00 -6.45 12.48
CA ASP A 110 3.08 -7.13 13.18
C ASP A 110 4.43 -6.56 12.73
N ILE A 111 4.64 -6.47 11.41
CA ILE A 111 5.87 -5.95 10.83
C ILE A 111 6.12 -4.48 11.22
N THR A 112 5.07 -3.66 11.26
CA THR A 112 5.18 -2.28 11.72
C THR A 112 5.50 -2.23 13.21
N GLY A 113 4.90 -3.14 13.99
CA GLY A 113 5.15 -3.28 15.43
C GLY A 113 6.61 -3.57 15.77
N ASP A 114 7.31 -4.35 14.94
CA ASP A 114 8.72 -4.71 15.11
C ASP A 114 9.67 -3.50 15.03
N LEU A 115 9.25 -2.42 14.38
CA LEU A 115 10.02 -1.17 14.28
C LEU A 115 9.71 -0.17 15.39
N ASN A 116 8.74 -0.43 16.27
CA ASN A 116 8.41 0.49 17.35
C ASN A 116 9.61 0.70 18.30
N GLY A 117 9.83 1.96 18.66
CA GLY A 117 10.97 2.37 19.50
C GLY A 117 12.31 2.48 18.74
N GLN A 118 12.32 2.25 17.43
CA GLN A 118 13.52 2.35 16.59
C GLN A 118 13.39 3.48 15.54
N ILE A 119 12.22 4.10 15.42
CA ILE A 119 11.98 5.20 14.47
C ILE A 119 12.08 6.54 15.20
N TRP A 120 12.95 7.39 14.68
CA TRP A 120 13.25 8.68 15.23
C TRP A 120 13.00 9.77 14.20
N ARG A 121 12.33 10.87 14.62
CA ARG A 121 11.94 11.96 13.75
C ARG A 121 12.64 13.26 14.15
N LYS A 122 13.07 14.05 13.16
CA LYS A 122 13.55 15.42 13.34
C LYS A 122 13.05 16.30 12.20
N THR A 123 12.66 17.54 12.54
CA THR A 123 12.30 18.57 11.57
C THR A 123 13.44 19.56 11.44
N VAL A 124 14.01 19.69 10.26
CA VAL A 124 15.24 20.43 10.00
C VAL A 124 15.11 21.38 8.81
N SER A 125 16.10 22.22 8.55
CA SER A 125 16.25 22.96 7.29
C SER A 125 16.65 22.01 6.16
N ILE A 126 16.53 22.47 4.91
CA ILE A 126 16.95 21.68 3.73
C ILE A 126 18.45 21.41 3.77
N ASP A 127 19.26 22.41 4.20
CA ASP A 127 20.72 22.28 4.25
C ASP A 127 21.16 21.31 5.36
N GLU A 128 20.54 21.38 6.54
CA GLU A 128 20.80 20.45 7.65
C GLU A 128 20.40 19.02 7.27
N ALA A 129 19.30 18.83 6.53
CA ALA A 129 18.87 17.52 6.06
C ALA A 129 19.95 16.88 5.18
N ALA A 130 20.57 17.63 4.28
CA ALA A 130 21.61 17.12 3.40
C ALA A 130 22.86 16.64 4.17
N VAL A 131 23.18 17.27 5.30
CA VAL A 131 24.27 16.84 6.17
C VAL A 131 23.92 15.56 6.93
N LEU A 132 22.71 15.50 7.49
CA LEU A 132 22.24 14.35 8.27
C LEU A 132 22.06 13.09 7.41
N GLU A 133 21.65 13.22 6.15
CA GLU A 133 21.56 12.09 5.19
C GLU A 133 22.90 11.38 4.96
N ASN A 134 24.01 12.10 5.12
CA ASN A 134 25.36 11.51 4.97
C ASN A 134 25.88 10.84 6.24
N THR A 135 25.30 11.15 7.40
CA THR A 135 25.81 10.73 8.72
C THR A 135 24.92 9.74 9.44
N LEU A 136 23.61 9.75 9.13
CA LEU A 136 22.61 8.92 9.79
C LEU A 136 21.89 8.00 8.78
N PRO A 137 21.36 6.87 9.23
CA PRO A 137 20.54 5.97 8.39
C PRO A 137 19.14 6.56 8.16
N VAL A 138 19.06 7.65 7.40
CA VAL A 138 17.80 8.27 7.03
C VAL A 138 17.04 7.33 6.10
N ILE A 139 15.86 6.88 6.51
CA ILE A 139 14.99 5.99 5.74
C ILE A 139 13.94 6.77 4.95
N SER A 140 13.50 7.92 5.45
CA SER A 140 12.47 8.74 4.82
C SER A 140 12.78 10.23 4.97
N LYS A 141 12.44 11.00 3.94
CA LYS A 141 12.59 12.45 3.87
C LYS A 141 11.34 13.06 3.23
N ARG A 142 10.68 13.92 3.97
CA ARG A 142 9.46 14.57 3.50
C ARG A 142 9.53 16.09 3.69
N LEU A 143 9.22 16.85 2.64
CA LEU A 143 9.09 18.29 2.76
C LEU A 143 7.70 18.64 3.31
N PHE A 144 7.67 19.40 4.39
CA PHE A 144 6.45 19.86 5.03
C PHE A 144 6.57 21.32 5.47
N ALA A 145 5.70 22.19 4.99
CA ALA A 145 5.65 23.62 5.33
C ALA A 145 7.02 24.34 5.21
N GLY A 146 7.79 24.06 4.15
CA GLY A 146 9.10 24.66 3.90
C GLY A 146 10.25 24.11 4.76
N ARG A 147 9.98 23.10 5.58
CA ARG A 147 10.98 22.36 6.37
C ARG A 147 11.03 20.90 5.94
N THR A 148 12.11 20.24 6.28
CA THR A 148 12.30 18.83 5.99
C THR A 148 12.07 18.00 7.25
N VAL A 149 11.17 17.03 7.16
CA VAL A 149 10.98 16.00 8.21
C VAL A 149 11.79 14.79 7.79
N LEU A 150 12.68 14.33 8.66
CA LEU A 150 13.50 13.14 8.49
C LEU A 150 13.01 12.06 9.44
N HIS A 151 12.93 10.81 8.93
CA HIS A 151 12.84 9.62 9.76
C HIS A 151 14.15 8.83 9.65
N VAL A 152 14.64 8.41 10.80
CA VAL A 152 15.88 7.64 10.97
C VAL A 152 15.53 6.32 11.67
N LEU A 153 16.08 5.21 11.18
CA LEU A 153 16.01 3.91 11.83
C LEU A 153 17.29 3.69 12.63
N ALA A 154 17.19 3.71 13.95
CA ALA A 154 18.32 3.49 14.88
C ALA A 154 17.86 2.83 16.17
N PRO A 155 18.69 1.97 16.82
CA PRO A 155 18.36 1.35 18.09
C PRO A 155 18.26 2.39 19.23
N ASP A 156 19.06 3.45 19.18
CA ASP A 156 19.08 4.53 20.15
C ASP A 156 18.77 5.88 19.51
N ALA A 157 18.27 6.82 20.33
CA ALA A 157 17.92 8.16 19.87
C ALA A 157 19.15 8.94 19.35
N PRO A 158 19.19 9.31 18.07
CA PRO A 158 20.20 10.26 17.61
C PRO A 158 19.98 11.64 18.25
N GLU A 159 21.04 12.42 18.38
CA GLU A 159 20.98 13.73 19.03
C GLU A 159 19.96 14.67 18.37
N GLY A 160 19.03 15.18 19.18
CA GLY A 160 17.98 16.10 18.74
C GLY A 160 16.85 15.46 17.94
N PHE A 161 16.75 14.15 17.95
CA PHE A 161 15.60 13.41 17.39
C PHE A 161 14.60 13.02 18.48
N GLU A 162 13.35 12.95 18.11
CA GLU A 162 12.22 12.51 18.94
C GLU A 162 11.73 11.16 18.51
N SER A 163 11.34 10.29 19.45
CA SER A 163 10.70 9.03 19.14
C SER A 163 9.36 9.25 18.44
N THR A 164 9.08 8.48 17.43
CA THR A 164 7.79 8.48 16.73
C THR A 164 7.30 7.04 16.53
N PRO A 165 5.97 6.79 16.57
CA PRO A 165 5.45 5.49 16.19
C PRO A 165 5.89 5.13 14.77
N ALA A 166 6.25 3.87 14.58
CA ALA A 166 6.56 3.36 13.26
C ALA A 166 5.31 3.32 12.36
N THR A 167 5.49 3.55 11.09
CA THR A 167 4.45 3.44 10.06
C THR A 167 4.82 2.36 9.04
N LEU A 168 3.85 1.87 8.28
CA LEU A 168 4.14 0.94 7.20
C LEU A 168 5.00 1.57 6.10
N GLU A 169 4.95 2.90 5.94
CA GLU A 169 5.83 3.65 5.05
C GLU A 169 7.30 3.56 5.53
N ASP A 170 7.55 3.60 6.84
CA ASP A 170 8.89 3.42 7.42
C ASP A 170 9.40 1.99 7.19
N VAL A 171 8.53 0.97 7.31
CA VAL A 171 8.85 -0.42 6.96
C VAL A 171 9.26 -0.53 5.49
N TYR A 172 8.46 0.05 4.60
CA TYR A 172 8.74 0.01 3.15
C TYR A 172 10.09 0.64 2.82
N PHE A 173 10.34 1.85 3.29
CA PHE A 173 11.60 2.54 3.00
C PHE A 173 12.81 1.90 3.65
N SER A 174 12.70 1.42 4.90
CA SER A 174 13.79 0.70 5.56
C SER A 174 14.14 -0.61 4.84
N THR A 175 13.14 -1.34 4.38
CA THR A 175 13.31 -2.57 3.60
C THR A 175 14.06 -2.29 2.30
N LEU A 176 13.65 -1.26 1.54
CA LEU A 176 14.34 -0.87 0.31
C LEU A 176 15.76 -0.35 0.57
N HIS A 177 15.97 0.42 1.64
CA HIS A 177 17.29 0.94 2.01
C HIS A 177 18.26 -0.22 2.33
N ASN A 178 17.81 -1.19 3.09
CA ASN A 178 18.61 -2.36 3.46
C ASN A 178 18.93 -3.24 2.24
N SER A 179 17.99 -3.43 1.33
CA SER A 179 18.23 -4.22 0.12
C SER A 179 19.27 -3.58 -0.83
N ARG A 180 19.35 -2.24 -0.85
CA ARG A 180 20.35 -1.51 -1.64
C ARG A 180 21.76 -1.60 -1.03
N LYS A 181 21.86 -1.66 0.30
CA LYS A 181 23.15 -1.78 1.00
C LYS A 181 23.71 -3.21 1.00
N ASN A 182 22.84 -4.23 0.97
CA ASN A 182 23.22 -5.64 1.02
C ASN A 182 22.59 -6.45 -0.14
N PRO A 183 23.07 -6.32 -1.38
CA PRO A 183 22.48 -7.03 -2.51
C PRO A 183 22.68 -8.56 -2.46
N GLN A 184 23.48 -9.11 -1.53
CA GLN A 184 23.87 -10.54 -1.51
C GLN A 184 23.20 -11.37 -0.39
N HIS A 185 22.34 -10.83 0.47
CA HIS A 185 21.89 -11.56 1.68
C HIS A 185 20.46 -12.14 1.60
N ASN A 186 19.79 -12.10 0.44
CA ASN A 186 18.39 -12.57 0.30
C ASN A 186 18.21 -13.93 -0.37
N SER A 187 19.22 -14.78 -0.36
CA SER A 187 19.06 -16.20 -0.73
C SER A 187 19.03 -17.05 0.54
N HIS A 188 17.90 -17.22 1.16
CA HIS A 188 17.48 -18.30 2.06
C HIS A 188 16.67 -17.80 3.26
N SER A 189 15.36 -17.81 3.11
CA SER A 189 14.43 -18.08 4.23
C SER A 189 13.08 -18.54 3.67
N THR A 190 13.08 -19.62 2.90
CA THR A 190 11.86 -20.38 2.67
C THR A 190 11.89 -21.55 3.62
N GLN A 191 11.41 -21.37 4.84
CA GLN A 191 10.91 -22.50 5.63
C GLN A 191 9.40 -22.41 5.61
N VAL A 192 8.83 -23.22 4.72
CA VAL A 192 7.42 -23.60 4.75
C VAL A 192 7.25 -24.58 5.90
N ALA A 193 6.39 -24.24 6.84
CA ALA A 193 5.82 -25.18 7.79
C ALA A 193 4.30 -25.14 7.65
#